data_ad4cc6727231b67c34802835045eb41a
#
_entry.id   ad4cc6727231b67c34802835045eb41a
#
_cell.length_a   1.000
_cell.length_b   1.000
_cell.length_c   1.000
_cell.angle_alpha   90.00
_cell.angle_beta   90.00
_cell.angle_gamma   90.00
#
_symmetry.space_group_name_H-M   'P 1'
#
loop_
_entity.id
_entity.type
_entity.pdbx_description
1 polymer ?
#
loop_
_entity_poly.entity_id
_entity_poly.type
_entity_poly.pdbx_seq_one_letter_code
_entity_poly.pdbx_strand_id
1 'polypeptide(L)'
;PCNSVIVSLSTKIRRITEKILFFAYICTKAETSHAVFVLYISDKNTLNMENYIVSARKYRPSTFESVVGQRALTTTLKNAIATGKLAHAYLFCGPRGVGKTTCARIFAKTINCMAPTAEGEACNQCESCTAFNEQRSYNIHELDAASNNSVDDIRQLVEQVRIPPQIGKYKVYIIDEVHMLSASAFNAFLKTLEEPPRHAIFILATTEKHKILPTILSRCQIYDFNRIGVEDTVAHLAYVASKEGITAEPEALNVIALKADGGMRDALSIFDQVVSFTGGHITYQSVIENLNVLDYEYYFKLTDHFLENKVSDALLLLNDVLNKGFDGSHFITGLSSHFRDLLVSKDPATLPLLEVGASIRQRYQTQAQKCPLPFLYRAMKLCNDCDLNYRASKNKRLLVELTLIQVAQITAEVDDVANGRSPK
;
A
#
# COMPACT_ATOMS: atom_id res chain seq x y z
N PRO A 1 -33.22 8.66 23.69
CA PRO A 1 -32.80 8.37 22.30
C PRO A 1 -33.02 6.91 21.88
N CYS A 2 -33.02 5.95 22.79
CA CYS A 2 -33.24 4.51 22.45
C CYS A 2 -34.65 4.14 22.00
N ASN A 3 -35.67 4.87 22.41
CA ASN A 3 -37.06 4.53 22.04
C ASN A 3 -37.41 4.80 20.57
N SER A 4 -36.77 5.74 19.91
CA SER A 4 -37.03 6.04 18.50
C SER A 4 -36.49 4.98 17.52
N VAL A 5 -35.38 4.32 17.89
CA VAL A 5 -34.77 3.25 17.08
C VAL A 5 -35.57 1.96 17.19
N ILE A 6 -36.09 1.64 18.39
CA ILE A 6 -36.92 0.44 18.63
C ILE A 6 -38.25 0.55 17.90
N VAL A 7 -38.88 1.73 17.89
CA VAL A 7 -40.13 1.98 17.15
C VAL A 7 -39.90 1.87 15.63
N SER A 8 -38.77 2.37 15.13
CA SER A 8 -38.41 2.27 13.70
C SER A 8 -38.13 0.82 13.28
N LEU A 9 -37.44 0.02 14.12
CA LEU A 9 -37.23 -1.39 13.84
C LEU A 9 -38.51 -2.21 13.87
N SER A 10 -39.39 -1.97 14.87
CA SER A 10 -40.67 -2.68 14.98
C SER A 10 -41.60 -2.40 13.80
N THR A 11 -41.64 -1.17 13.28
CA THR A 11 -42.41 -0.81 12.09
C THR A 11 -41.82 -1.40 10.80
N LYS A 12 -40.50 -1.53 10.70
CA LYS A 12 -39.85 -2.23 9.57
C LYS A 12 -40.11 -3.73 9.58
N ILE A 13 -40.02 -4.37 10.75
CA ILE A 13 -40.29 -5.79 10.91
C ILE A 13 -41.77 -6.09 10.61
N ARG A 14 -42.70 -5.27 11.09
CA ARG A 14 -44.13 -5.42 10.81
C ARG A 14 -44.46 -5.31 9.31
N ARG A 15 -43.82 -4.38 8.59
CA ARG A 15 -43.98 -4.25 7.12
C ARG A 15 -43.41 -5.48 6.35
N ILE A 16 -42.31 -6.05 6.85
CA ILE A 16 -41.72 -7.26 6.24
C ILE A 16 -42.61 -8.48 6.48
N THR A 17 -43.16 -8.66 7.69
CA THR A 17 -44.09 -9.77 7.99
C THR A 17 -45.41 -9.64 7.24
N GLU A 18 -45.96 -8.45 7.09
CA GLU A 18 -47.17 -8.21 6.27
C GLU A 18 -46.92 -8.53 4.78
N LYS A 19 -45.74 -8.16 4.25
CA LYS A 19 -45.34 -8.51 2.87
C LYS A 19 -45.14 -10.00 2.66
N ILE A 20 -44.52 -10.69 3.63
CA ILE A 20 -44.34 -12.16 3.57
C ILE A 20 -45.69 -12.89 3.63
N LEU A 21 -46.61 -12.47 4.49
CA LEU A 21 -47.97 -13.04 4.57
C LEU A 21 -48.77 -12.76 3.33
N PHE A 22 -48.67 -11.58 2.73
CA PHE A 22 -49.29 -11.25 1.47
C PHE A 22 -48.74 -12.07 0.31
N PHE A 23 -47.42 -12.33 0.30
CA PHE A 23 -46.75 -13.16 -0.69
C PHE A 23 -47.13 -14.62 -0.56
N ALA A 24 -47.23 -15.15 0.67
CA ALA A 24 -47.72 -16.50 0.93
C ALA A 24 -49.18 -16.68 0.47
N TYR A 25 -50.02 -15.66 0.67
CA TYR A 25 -51.43 -15.65 0.23
C TYR A 25 -51.55 -15.64 -1.32
N ILE A 26 -50.68 -14.90 -2.01
CA ILE A 26 -50.67 -14.88 -3.49
C ILE A 26 -50.14 -16.19 -4.05
N CYS A 27 -49.12 -16.80 -3.45
CA CYS A 27 -48.57 -18.09 -3.89
C CYS A 27 -49.61 -19.26 -3.76
N THR A 28 -50.54 -19.14 -2.81
CA THR A 28 -51.60 -20.17 -2.64
C THR A 28 -52.80 -20.00 -3.59
N LYS A 29 -52.94 -18.87 -4.29
CA LYS A 29 -54.09 -18.59 -5.18
C LYS A 29 -53.74 -18.41 -6.66
N ALA A 30 -52.47 -18.36 -7.07
CA ALA A 30 -52.07 -18.08 -8.45
C ALA A 30 -51.54 -19.34 -9.17
N GLU A 31 -52.31 -19.88 -10.07
CA GLU A 31 -51.89 -20.91 -11.06
C GLU A 31 -51.04 -20.35 -12.23
N THR A 32 -50.52 -19.12 -12.15
CA THR A 32 -49.75 -18.53 -13.26
C THR A 32 -48.40 -18.00 -12.79
N SER A 33 -47.36 -18.76 -13.09
CA SER A 33 -45.95 -18.53 -12.70
C SER A 33 -45.30 -17.27 -13.29
N HIS A 34 -45.84 -16.62 -14.32
CA HIS A 34 -45.24 -15.49 -15.01
C HIS A 34 -45.44 -14.13 -14.34
N ALA A 35 -46.60 -13.87 -13.72
CA ALA A 35 -46.87 -12.58 -13.05
C ALA A 35 -46.05 -12.37 -11.76
N VAL A 36 -45.78 -13.47 -11.04
CA VAL A 36 -44.95 -13.45 -9.81
C VAL A 36 -43.48 -13.18 -10.12
N PHE A 37 -42.98 -13.67 -11.26
CA PHE A 37 -41.60 -13.45 -11.68
C PHE A 37 -41.34 -12.01 -12.12
N VAL A 38 -42.31 -11.36 -12.77
CA VAL A 38 -42.20 -9.95 -13.19
C VAL A 38 -42.25 -8.99 -12.00
N LEU A 39 -43.06 -9.27 -10.96
CA LEU A 39 -43.10 -8.47 -9.73
C LEU A 39 -41.82 -8.64 -8.90
N TYR A 40 -41.23 -9.83 -8.88
CA TYR A 40 -39.93 -10.07 -8.19
C TYR A 40 -38.76 -9.35 -8.88
N ILE A 41 -38.78 -9.14 -10.19
CA ILE A 41 -37.79 -8.39 -10.95
C ILE A 41 -38.00 -6.88 -10.77
N SER A 42 -39.25 -6.41 -10.62
CA SER A 42 -39.57 -4.99 -10.42
C SER A 42 -39.11 -4.46 -9.05
N ASP A 43 -39.14 -5.28 -7.98
CA ASP A 43 -38.65 -4.88 -6.64
C ASP A 43 -37.11 -4.96 -6.49
N LYS A 44 -36.40 -5.61 -7.44
CA LYS A 44 -34.93 -5.60 -7.48
C LYS A 44 -34.32 -4.25 -7.87
N ASN A 45 -35.10 -3.35 -8.44
CA ASN A 45 -34.62 -2.01 -8.80
C ASN A 45 -34.59 -1.00 -7.64
N THR A 46 -34.94 -1.39 -6.41
CA THR A 46 -34.92 -0.52 -5.22
C THR A 46 -33.91 -0.93 -4.15
N LEU A 47 -33.20 -2.05 -4.32
CA LEU A 47 -31.95 -2.28 -3.63
C LEU A 47 -30.84 -1.73 -4.54
N ASN A 48 -30.50 -0.45 -4.42
CA ASN A 48 -29.19 0.03 -4.79
C ASN A 48 -28.16 -0.75 -3.96
N MET A 49 -27.83 -1.94 -4.41
CA MET A 49 -26.56 -2.55 -4.08
C MET A 49 -25.52 -1.75 -4.88
N GLU A 50 -25.13 -0.60 -4.34
CA GLU A 50 -23.87 0.02 -4.78
C GLU A 50 -22.82 -1.07 -4.63
N ASN A 51 -22.33 -1.58 -5.76
CA ASN A 51 -21.27 -2.57 -5.77
C ASN A 51 -20.11 -1.94 -4.96
N TYR A 52 -19.78 -2.55 -3.82
CA TYR A 52 -18.65 -2.08 -3.01
C TYR A 52 -17.39 -2.03 -3.88
N ILE A 53 -16.87 -0.84 -4.07
CA ILE A 53 -15.63 -0.61 -4.81
C ILE A 53 -14.53 -0.37 -3.79
N VAL A 54 -13.52 -1.23 -3.76
CA VAL A 54 -12.36 -1.09 -2.88
C VAL A 54 -11.70 0.28 -3.03
N SER A 55 -11.26 0.88 -1.93
CA SER A 55 -10.72 2.24 -1.89
C SER A 55 -9.52 2.42 -2.83
N ALA A 56 -8.67 1.43 -2.98
CA ALA A 56 -7.55 1.44 -3.93
C ALA A 56 -7.98 1.64 -5.40
N ARG A 57 -9.24 1.31 -5.77
CA ARG A 57 -9.82 1.55 -7.08
C ARG A 57 -10.62 2.84 -7.12
N LYS A 58 -11.44 3.11 -6.10
CA LYS A 58 -12.31 4.27 -5.99
C LYS A 58 -11.51 5.59 -5.94
N TYR A 59 -10.41 5.60 -5.18
CA TYR A 59 -9.52 6.77 -5.00
C TYR A 59 -8.28 6.72 -5.89
N ARG A 60 -8.31 5.93 -6.98
CA ARG A 60 -7.21 5.93 -7.94
C ARG A 60 -7.10 7.30 -8.61
N PRO A 61 -5.91 7.95 -8.55
CA PRO A 61 -5.70 9.26 -9.16
C PRO A 61 -6.11 9.31 -10.64
N SER A 62 -6.80 10.37 -11.05
CA SER A 62 -7.24 10.59 -12.43
C SER A 62 -6.52 11.76 -13.12
N THR A 63 -5.76 12.55 -12.35
CA THR A 63 -4.98 13.72 -12.78
C THR A 63 -3.58 13.64 -12.19
N PHE A 64 -2.60 14.32 -12.79
CA PHE A 64 -1.24 14.39 -12.25
C PHE A 64 -1.19 15.07 -10.87
N GLU A 65 -2.05 16.06 -10.64
CA GLU A 65 -2.14 16.78 -9.38
C GLU A 65 -2.58 15.89 -8.22
N SER A 66 -3.47 14.94 -8.51
CA SER A 66 -3.98 13.98 -7.51
C SER A 66 -3.00 12.85 -7.17
N VAL A 67 -1.86 12.76 -7.87
CA VAL A 67 -0.83 11.74 -7.57
C VAL A 67 -0.01 12.16 -6.35
N VAL A 68 -0.10 11.36 -5.30
CA VAL A 68 0.59 11.62 -4.03
C VAL A 68 2.07 11.23 -4.10
N GLY A 69 2.95 12.04 -3.50
CA GLY A 69 4.37 11.72 -3.26
C GLY A 69 5.27 11.75 -4.50
N GLN A 70 4.77 12.10 -5.73
CA GLN A 70 5.54 12.04 -6.98
C GLN A 70 5.61 13.38 -7.72
N ARG A 71 5.61 14.50 -7.01
CA ARG A 71 5.51 15.87 -7.61
C ARG A 71 6.56 16.16 -8.66
N ALA A 72 7.84 15.85 -8.42
CA ALA A 72 8.92 16.12 -9.36
C ALA A 72 8.72 15.37 -10.70
N LEU A 73 8.30 14.11 -10.61
CA LEU A 73 8.05 13.25 -11.74
C LEU A 73 6.83 13.73 -12.54
N THR A 74 5.71 14.02 -11.88
CA THR A 74 4.49 14.50 -12.55
C THR A 74 4.72 15.85 -13.23
N THR A 75 5.50 16.75 -12.60
CA THR A 75 5.90 18.02 -13.21
C THR A 75 6.73 17.80 -14.47
N THR A 76 7.69 16.87 -14.46
CA THR A 76 8.50 16.55 -15.63
C THR A 76 7.66 15.99 -16.78
N LEU A 77 6.70 15.11 -16.49
CA LEU A 77 5.77 14.59 -17.49
C LEU A 77 4.87 15.70 -18.08
N LYS A 78 4.33 16.60 -17.24
CA LYS A 78 3.55 17.76 -17.68
C LYS A 78 4.38 18.67 -18.61
N ASN A 79 5.63 18.95 -18.27
CA ASN A 79 6.52 19.76 -19.08
C ASN A 79 6.81 19.10 -20.44
N ALA A 80 7.00 17.77 -20.48
CA ALA A 80 7.18 17.04 -21.74
C ALA A 80 5.95 17.16 -22.66
N ILE A 81 4.75 17.08 -22.08
CA ILE A 81 3.49 17.28 -22.82
C ILE A 81 3.37 18.71 -23.33
N ALA A 82 3.59 19.71 -22.46
CA ALA A 82 3.45 21.13 -22.81
C ALA A 82 4.43 21.57 -23.90
N THR A 83 5.67 21.02 -23.89
CA THR A 83 6.69 21.34 -24.91
C THR A 83 6.57 20.50 -26.19
N GLY A 84 5.68 19.50 -26.20
CA GLY A 84 5.53 18.56 -27.32
C GLY A 84 6.73 17.63 -27.53
N LYS A 85 7.67 17.57 -26.58
CA LYS A 85 8.87 16.72 -26.65
C LYS A 85 8.61 15.37 -26.01
N LEU A 86 7.85 14.53 -26.70
CA LEU A 86 7.52 13.19 -26.23
C LEU A 86 8.53 12.17 -26.76
N ALA A 87 9.04 11.33 -25.86
CA ALA A 87 9.83 10.15 -26.22
C ALA A 87 8.90 9.04 -26.77
N HIS A 88 9.44 8.15 -27.59
CA HIS A 88 8.70 6.99 -28.08
C HIS A 88 8.57 5.87 -27.04
N ALA A 89 9.50 5.80 -26.08
CA ALA A 89 9.47 4.80 -25.02
C ALA A 89 9.81 5.41 -23.65
N TYR A 90 9.01 5.08 -22.67
CA TYR A 90 9.15 5.44 -21.27
C TYR A 90 9.31 4.18 -20.41
N LEU A 91 10.16 4.24 -19.40
CA LEU A 91 10.28 3.17 -18.43
C LEU A 91 10.05 3.72 -17.02
N PHE A 92 8.96 3.31 -16.40
CA PHE A 92 8.57 3.67 -15.03
C PHE A 92 9.04 2.58 -14.06
N CYS A 93 10.04 2.91 -13.25
CA CYS A 93 10.66 2.00 -12.29
C CYS A 93 10.27 2.39 -10.88
N GLY A 94 10.13 1.43 -9.97
CA GLY A 94 9.93 1.69 -8.54
C GLY A 94 9.08 0.65 -7.83
N PRO A 95 8.94 0.72 -6.52
CA PRO A 95 8.22 -0.26 -5.71
C PRO A 95 6.77 -0.46 -6.16
N ARG A 96 6.14 -1.53 -5.64
CA ARG A 96 4.72 -1.79 -5.88
C ARG A 96 3.87 -0.71 -5.20
N GLY A 97 2.72 -0.37 -5.77
CA GLY A 97 1.73 0.51 -5.12
C GLY A 97 2.03 2.01 -5.15
N VAL A 98 3.18 2.47 -5.71
CA VAL A 98 3.61 3.88 -5.71
C VAL A 98 3.01 4.73 -6.85
N GLY A 99 2.17 4.14 -7.71
CA GLY A 99 1.45 4.88 -8.76
C GLY A 99 2.00 4.79 -10.17
N LYS A 100 2.95 3.88 -10.51
CA LYS A 100 3.53 3.71 -11.86
C LYS A 100 2.46 3.58 -12.95
N THR A 101 1.63 2.55 -12.87
CA THR A 101 0.56 2.29 -13.84
C THR A 101 -0.50 3.41 -13.85
N THR A 102 -0.75 4.03 -12.70
CA THR A 102 -1.66 5.18 -12.59
C THR A 102 -1.13 6.39 -13.35
N CYS A 103 0.15 6.75 -13.16
CA CYS A 103 0.79 7.83 -13.92
C CYS A 103 0.86 7.51 -15.43
N ALA A 104 1.13 6.24 -15.81
CA ALA A 104 1.10 5.79 -17.20
C ALA A 104 -0.28 6.05 -17.85
N ARG A 105 -1.36 5.71 -17.14
CA ARG A 105 -2.75 5.94 -17.58
C ARG A 105 -3.08 7.43 -17.72
N ILE A 106 -2.70 8.23 -16.72
CA ILE A 106 -2.91 9.69 -16.75
C ILE A 106 -2.13 10.30 -17.93
N PHE A 107 -0.87 9.92 -18.10
CA PHE A 107 -0.04 10.39 -19.19
C PHE A 107 -0.61 10.02 -20.56
N ALA A 108 -0.98 8.74 -20.78
CA ALA A 108 -1.59 8.24 -22.00
C ALA A 108 -2.89 8.97 -22.35
N LYS A 109 -3.74 9.22 -21.34
CA LYS A 109 -4.99 9.98 -21.51
C LYS A 109 -4.71 11.44 -21.89
N THR A 110 -3.75 12.08 -21.23
CA THR A 110 -3.45 13.51 -21.42
C THR A 110 -2.85 13.79 -22.80
N ILE A 111 -1.94 12.96 -23.31
CA ILE A 111 -1.35 13.14 -24.65
C ILE A 111 -2.35 12.92 -25.78
N ASN A 112 -3.40 12.14 -25.55
CA ASN A 112 -4.49 11.89 -26.49
C ASN A 112 -5.70 12.81 -26.27
N CYS A 113 -5.65 13.71 -25.28
CA CYS A 113 -6.72 14.66 -25.02
C CYS A 113 -6.82 15.68 -26.15
N MET A 114 -8.05 15.91 -26.64
CA MET A 114 -8.31 16.88 -27.75
C MET A 114 -8.31 18.33 -27.27
N ALA A 115 -8.62 18.56 -25.99
CA ALA A 115 -8.71 19.89 -25.39
C ALA A 115 -8.11 19.85 -23.96
N PRO A 116 -6.76 19.77 -23.82
CA PRO A 116 -6.10 19.77 -22.52
C PRO A 116 -6.40 21.09 -21.78
N THR A 117 -6.45 21.04 -20.45
CA THR A 117 -6.63 22.23 -19.62
C THR A 117 -5.39 23.12 -19.67
N ALA A 118 -5.52 24.37 -19.23
CA ALA A 118 -4.39 25.30 -19.12
C ALA A 118 -3.28 24.78 -18.17
N GLU A 119 -3.62 23.91 -17.25
CA GLU A 119 -2.70 23.27 -16.28
C GLU A 119 -2.02 22.02 -16.83
N GLY A 120 -2.28 21.67 -18.11
CA GLY A 120 -1.68 20.49 -18.76
C GLY A 120 -2.30 19.16 -18.35
N GLU A 121 -3.54 19.16 -17.89
CA GLU A 121 -4.32 17.95 -17.55
C GLU A 121 -5.30 17.55 -18.64
N ALA A 122 -5.76 16.32 -18.65
CA ALA A 122 -6.80 15.86 -19.57
C ALA A 122 -8.15 16.48 -19.21
N CYS A 123 -8.93 16.93 -20.20
CA CYS A 123 -10.21 17.60 -19.97
C CYS A 123 -11.32 16.71 -19.40
N ASN A 124 -11.18 15.40 -19.48
CA ASN A 124 -12.17 14.37 -19.07
C ASN A 124 -13.55 14.45 -19.76
N GLN A 125 -13.73 15.31 -20.75
CA GLN A 125 -15.01 15.54 -21.43
C GLN A 125 -14.97 15.24 -22.93
N CYS A 126 -13.80 15.29 -23.60
CA CYS A 126 -13.69 14.98 -25.01
C CYS A 126 -13.88 13.47 -25.27
N GLU A 127 -14.21 13.13 -26.50
CA GLU A 127 -14.44 11.74 -26.94
C GLU A 127 -13.31 10.79 -26.54
N SER A 128 -12.05 11.20 -26.74
CA SER A 128 -10.89 10.39 -26.33
C SER A 128 -10.83 10.15 -24.83
N CYS A 129 -11.09 11.18 -24.00
CA CYS A 129 -11.08 11.04 -22.55
C CYS A 129 -12.24 10.18 -22.05
N THR A 130 -13.44 10.37 -22.60
CA THR A 130 -14.64 9.59 -22.23
C THR A 130 -14.46 8.13 -22.59
N ALA A 131 -14.03 7.84 -23.83
CA ALA A 131 -13.74 6.47 -24.26
C ALA A 131 -12.70 5.77 -23.36
N PHE A 132 -11.67 6.51 -22.93
CA PHE A 132 -10.67 5.96 -22.00
C PHE A 132 -11.25 5.70 -20.59
N ASN A 133 -12.02 6.63 -20.04
CA ASN A 133 -12.62 6.48 -18.71
C ASN A 133 -13.59 5.28 -18.66
N GLU A 134 -14.30 5.02 -19.76
CA GLU A 134 -15.22 3.90 -19.93
C GLU A 134 -14.53 2.60 -20.42
N GLN A 135 -13.19 2.57 -20.49
CA GLN A 135 -12.39 1.42 -20.94
C GLN A 135 -12.70 0.97 -22.36
N ARG A 136 -13.14 1.89 -23.23
CA ARG A 136 -13.47 1.65 -24.65
C ARG A 136 -12.49 2.30 -25.62
N SER A 137 -11.31 2.73 -25.14
CA SER A 137 -10.30 3.38 -25.98
C SER A 137 -9.64 2.39 -26.94
N TYR A 138 -9.67 2.69 -28.22
CA TYR A 138 -8.93 1.95 -29.25
C TYR A 138 -7.46 2.40 -29.38
N ASN A 139 -7.08 3.47 -28.69
CA ASN A 139 -5.74 4.07 -28.80
C ASN A 139 -4.85 3.77 -27.61
N ILE A 140 -5.41 3.38 -26.46
CA ILE A 140 -4.64 3.11 -25.24
C ILE A 140 -4.88 1.64 -24.88
N HIS A 141 -3.82 0.87 -25.00
CA HIS A 141 -3.81 -0.57 -24.75
C HIS A 141 -3.01 -0.83 -23.47
N GLU A 142 -3.59 -1.58 -22.54
CA GLU A 142 -2.93 -1.98 -21.30
C GLU A 142 -2.70 -3.49 -21.33
N LEU A 143 -1.46 -3.89 -21.11
CA LEU A 143 -1.03 -5.28 -21.05
C LEU A 143 -0.31 -5.52 -19.72
N ASP A 144 -0.68 -6.57 -19.02
CA ASP A 144 0.07 -7.08 -17.88
C ASP A 144 0.99 -8.21 -18.36
N ALA A 145 2.30 -7.98 -18.29
CA ALA A 145 3.30 -8.95 -18.73
C ALA A 145 3.36 -10.20 -17.82
N ALA A 146 2.81 -10.16 -16.62
CA ALA A 146 2.69 -11.36 -15.79
C ALA A 146 1.71 -12.38 -16.39
N SER A 147 0.64 -11.88 -17.02
CA SER A 147 -0.40 -12.69 -17.67
C SER A 147 -0.15 -12.95 -19.16
N ASN A 148 0.61 -12.05 -19.84
CA ASN A 148 0.86 -12.05 -21.28
C ASN A 148 2.36 -11.96 -21.54
N ASN A 149 3.10 -13.04 -21.28
CA ASN A 149 4.57 -13.07 -21.33
C ASN A 149 5.13 -13.85 -22.53
N SER A 150 4.28 -14.39 -23.38
CA SER A 150 4.69 -15.20 -24.52
C SER A 150 5.21 -14.36 -25.70
N VAL A 151 5.98 -15.00 -26.56
CA VAL A 151 6.48 -14.34 -27.80
C VAL A 151 5.32 -13.99 -28.73
N ASP A 152 4.29 -14.82 -28.75
CA ASP A 152 3.15 -14.63 -29.66
C ASP A 152 2.27 -13.47 -29.24
N ASP A 153 2.07 -13.25 -27.92
CA ASP A 153 1.38 -12.06 -27.40
C ASP A 153 2.08 -10.78 -27.83
N ILE A 154 3.40 -10.74 -27.72
CA ILE A 154 4.21 -9.58 -28.12
C ILE A 154 4.23 -9.41 -29.64
N ARG A 155 4.24 -10.48 -30.44
CA ARG A 155 4.12 -10.38 -31.91
C ARG A 155 2.78 -9.79 -32.33
N GLN A 156 1.68 -10.22 -31.73
CA GLN A 156 0.36 -9.64 -31.98
C GLN A 156 0.33 -8.15 -31.62
N LEU A 157 0.91 -7.77 -30.49
CA LEU A 157 1.04 -6.37 -30.09
C LEU A 157 1.83 -5.58 -31.15
N VAL A 158 2.99 -6.07 -31.61
CA VAL A 158 3.84 -5.45 -32.62
C VAL A 158 3.10 -5.25 -33.97
N GLU A 159 2.26 -6.20 -34.37
CA GLU A 159 1.42 -6.04 -35.57
C GLU A 159 0.37 -4.93 -35.38
N GLN A 160 -0.27 -4.86 -34.21
CA GLN A 160 -1.25 -3.80 -33.89
C GLN A 160 -0.60 -2.41 -33.83
N VAL A 161 0.66 -2.32 -33.43
CA VAL A 161 1.42 -1.04 -33.36
C VAL A 161 1.53 -0.38 -34.73
N ARG A 162 1.60 -1.15 -35.82
CA ARG A 162 1.73 -0.63 -37.18
C ARG A 162 0.49 0.12 -37.65
N ILE A 163 -0.67 -0.13 -37.05
CA ILE A 163 -1.92 0.47 -37.49
C ILE A 163 -2.03 1.85 -36.81
N PRO A 164 -2.14 2.96 -37.56
CA PRO A 164 -2.26 4.29 -36.97
C PRO A 164 -3.58 4.48 -36.23
N PRO A 165 -3.65 5.42 -35.25
CA PRO A 165 -4.88 5.73 -34.54
C PRO A 165 -5.93 6.33 -35.47
N GLN A 166 -7.20 5.98 -35.29
CA GLN A 166 -8.30 6.58 -36.06
C GLN A 166 -8.76 7.91 -35.44
N ILE A 167 -8.71 8.04 -34.13
CA ILE A 167 -9.11 9.22 -33.36
C ILE A 167 -7.96 9.54 -32.39
N GLY A 168 -7.52 10.81 -32.34
CA GLY A 168 -6.41 11.22 -31.48
C GLY A 168 -5.05 11.20 -32.19
N LYS A 169 -3.99 11.48 -31.43
CA LYS A 169 -2.64 11.68 -32.00
C LYS A 169 -1.74 10.44 -31.88
N TYR A 170 -1.88 9.70 -30.80
CA TYR A 170 -0.94 8.63 -30.44
C TYR A 170 -1.66 7.32 -30.14
N LYS A 171 -1.02 6.22 -30.47
CA LYS A 171 -1.37 4.89 -30.01
C LYS A 171 -0.43 4.52 -28.86
N VAL A 172 -0.96 4.32 -27.68
CA VAL A 172 -0.18 4.15 -26.46
C VAL A 172 -0.31 2.72 -25.96
N TYR A 173 0.82 2.11 -25.67
CA TYR A 173 0.92 0.76 -25.14
C TYR A 173 1.54 0.81 -23.76
N ILE A 174 0.73 0.51 -22.73
CA ILE A 174 1.16 0.41 -21.35
C ILE A 174 1.42 -1.06 -21.05
N ILE A 175 2.68 -1.41 -20.77
CA ILE A 175 3.08 -2.78 -20.42
C ILE A 175 3.52 -2.78 -18.96
N ASP A 176 2.67 -3.34 -18.10
CA ASP A 176 2.96 -3.43 -16.66
C ASP A 176 3.77 -4.69 -16.35
N GLU A 177 4.58 -4.63 -15.29
CA GLU A 177 5.52 -5.67 -14.84
C GLU A 177 6.37 -6.25 -15.99
N VAL A 178 6.88 -5.36 -16.84
CA VAL A 178 7.60 -5.73 -18.06
C VAL A 178 8.78 -6.68 -17.85
N HIS A 179 9.36 -6.74 -16.65
CA HIS A 179 10.42 -7.69 -16.29
C HIS A 179 9.95 -9.17 -16.29
N MET A 180 8.64 -9.42 -16.35
CA MET A 180 8.05 -10.77 -16.45
C MET A 180 8.04 -11.32 -17.88
N LEU A 181 8.31 -10.50 -18.89
CA LEU A 181 8.42 -10.97 -20.28
C LEU A 181 9.55 -11.97 -20.43
N SER A 182 9.33 -13.01 -21.23
CA SER A 182 10.37 -13.96 -21.60
C SER A 182 11.49 -13.28 -22.40
N ALA A 183 12.71 -13.81 -22.37
CA ALA A 183 13.84 -13.26 -23.11
C ALA A 183 13.57 -13.20 -24.63
N SER A 184 12.82 -14.18 -25.16
CA SER A 184 12.42 -14.23 -26.57
C SER A 184 11.34 -13.18 -26.89
N ALA A 185 10.41 -12.89 -25.96
CA ALA A 185 9.43 -11.82 -26.09
C ALA A 185 10.12 -10.45 -26.08
N PHE A 186 11.08 -10.23 -25.18
CA PHE A 186 11.91 -9.02 -25.19
C PHE A 186 12.62 -8.82 -26.53
N ASN A 187 13.26 -9.85 -27.07
CA ASN A 187 13.96 -9.75 -28.34
C ASN A 187 13.02 -9.43 -29.51
N ALA A 188 11.80 -9.97 -29.52
CA ALA A 188 10.80 -9.63 -30.54
C ALA A 188 10.37 -8.16 -30.42
N PHE A 189 10.34 -7.60 -29.19
CA PHE A 189 9.94 -6.23 -28.95
C PHE A 189 11.05 -5.20 -29.24
N LEU A 190 12.32 -5.57 -29.10
CA LEU A 190 13.48 -4.68 -29.30
C LEU A 190 13.45 -3.98 -30.64
N LYS A 191 13.14 -4.69 -31.76
CA LYS A 191 13.07 -4.12 -33.08
C LYS A 191 12.06 -2.98 -33.20
N THR A 192 10.93 -3.11 -32.52
CA THR A 192 9.89 -2.07 -32.50
C THR A 192 10.29 -0.87 -31.64
N LEU A 193 11.09 -1.08 -30.57
CA LEU A 193 11.64 0.01 -29.76
C LEU A 193 12.79 0.74 -30.46
N GLU A 194 13.51 0.09 -31.37
CA GLU A 194 14.58 0.70 -32.17
C GLU A 194 14.03 1.59 -33.28
N GLU A 195 13.00 1.13 -33.97
CA GLU A 195 12.35 1.84 -35.08
C GLU A 195 10.84 1.96 -34.85
N PRO A 196 10.42 2.74 -33.83
CA PRO A 196 9.02 2.85 -33.51
C PRO A 196 8.26 3.68 -34.55
N PRO A 197 7.04 3.31 -34.92
CA PRO A 197 6.17 4.18 -35.70
C PRO A 197 5.96 5.53 -35.04
N ARG A 198 5.90 6.62 -35.78
CA ARG A 198 5.79 7.99 -35.23
C ARG A 198 4.58 8.21 -34.31
N HIS A 199 3.53 7.44 -34.48
CA HIS A 199 2.29 7.52 -33.70
C HIS A 199 2.30 6.61 -32.48
N ALA A 200 3.31 5.74 -32.33
CA ALA A 200 3.36 4.79 -31.23
C ALA A 200 4.17 5.33 -30.04
N ILE A 201 3.61 5.19 -28.84
CA ILE A 201 4.30 5.50 -27.59
C ILE A 201 4.18 4.29 -26.66
N PHE A 202 5.32 3.84 -26.14
CA PHE A 202 5.41 2.74 -25.22
C PHE A 202 5.65 3.26 -23.79
N ILE A 203 4.89 2.76 -22.83
CA ILE A 203 5.10 3.05 -21.40
C ILE A 203 5.27 1.72 -20.71
N LEU A 204 6.51 1.40 -20.38
CA LEU A 204 6.89 0.17 -19.68
C LEU A 204 6.91 0.46 -18.18
N ALA A 205 6.32 -0.41 -17.37
CA ALA A 205 6.38 -0.29 -15.92
C ALA A 205 7.03 -1.54 -15.31
N THR A 206 7.85 -1.36 -14.28
CA THR A 206 8.52 -2.46 -13.58
C THR A 206 8.75 -2.17 -12.12
N THR A 207 8.64 -3.21 -11.30
CA THR A 207 9.10 -3.19 -9.90
C THR A 207 10.58 -3.53 -9.77
N GLU A 208 11.17 -4.18 -10.79
CA GLU A 208 12.53 -4.73 -10.76
C GLU A 208 13.39 -4.20 -11.91
N LYS A 209 13.87 -2.96 -11.78
CA LYS A 209 14.72 -2.28 -12.78
C LYS A 209 15.96 -3.10 -13.15
N HIS A 210 16.56 -3.81 -12.18
CA HIS A 210 17.77 -4.59 -12.38
C HIS A 210 17.57 -5.82 -13.29
N LYS A 211 16.33 -6.28 -13.48
CA LYS A 211 16.00 -7.37 -14.42
C LYS A 211 15.81 -6.90 -15.86
N ILE A 212 15.75 -5.60 -16.10
CA ILE A 212 15.54 -5.04 -17.43
C ILE A 212 16.87 -5.03 -18.20
N LEU A 213 16.83 -5.52 -19.45
CA LEU A 213 17.99 -5.59 -20.30
C LEU A 213 18.58 -4.18 -20.57
N PRO A 214 19.92 -4.02 -20.55
CA PRO A 214 20.57 -2.75 -20.87
C PRO A 214 20.19 -2.17 -22.24
N THR A 215 19.88 -3.05 -23.19
CA THR A 215 19.40 -2.70 -24.54
C THR A 215 18.04 -1.98 -24.52
N ILE A 216 17.17 -2.29 -23.58
CA ILE A 216 15.89 -1.60 -23.35
C ILE A 216 16.13 -0.28 -22.62
N LEU A 217 16.95 -0.32 -21.54
CA LEU A 217 17.28 0.87 -20.74
C LEU A 217 17.83 2.01 -21.58
N SER A 218 18.67 1.70 -22.58
CA SER A 218 19.29 2.70 -23.47
C SER A 218 18.32 3.35 -24.47
N ARG A 219 17.11 2.77 -24.65
CA ARG A 219 16.09 3.24 -25.61
C ARG A 219 14.88 3.89 -24.93
N CYS A 220 14.81 3.81 -23.61
CA CYS A 220 13.70 4.35 -22.85
C CYS A 220 14.11 5.60 -22.06
N GLN A 221 13.21 6.55 -21.97
CA GLN A 221 13.33 7.61 -20.96
C GLN A 221 12.91 7.05 -19.61
N ILE A 222 13.86 7.00 -18.66
CA ILE A 222 13.66 6.33 -17.36
C ILE A 222 13.12 7.33 -16.34
N TYR A 223 12.09 6.90 -15.60
CA TYR A 223 11.48 7.62 -14.48
C TYR A 223 11.46 6.72 -13.26
N ASP A 224 12.20 7.12 -12.23
CA ASP A 224 12.28 6.38 -10.98
C ASP A 224 11.24 6.93 -9.98
N PHE A 225 10.27 6.09 -9.62
CA PHE A 225 9.24 6.37 -8.63
C PHE A 225 9.76 6.05 -7.23
N ASN A 226 9.64 7.00 -6.33
CA ASN A 226 10.03 6.82 -4.94
C ASN A 226 8.90 6.20 -4.10
N ARG A 227 9.26 5.62 -2.96
CA ARG A 227 8.29 5.30 -1.90
C ARG A 227 7.60 6.57 -1.46
N ILE A 228 6.31 6.47 -1.17
CA ILE A 228 5.52 7.61 -0.65
C ILE A 228 5.83 7.75 0.84
N GLY A 229 6.09 8.97 1.27
CA GLY A 229 6.37 9.25 2.68
C GLY A 229 5.19 8.91 3.59
N VAL A 230 5.50 8.62 4.85
CA VAL A 230 4.48 8.29 5.85
C VAL A 230 3.50 9.45 6.04
N GLU A 231 4.00 10.68 6.10
CA GLU A 231 3.17 11.89 6.25
C GLU A 231 2.20 12.08 5.09
N ASP A 232 2.67 11.93 3.84
CA ASP A 232 1.83 12.01 2.64
C ASP A 232 0.78 10.89 2.62
N THR A 233 1.15 9.68 3.05
CA THR A 233 0.25 8.53 3.14
C THR A 233 -0.84 8.77 4.17
N VAL A 234 -0.48 9.22 5.37
CA VAL A 234 -1.43 9.56 6.45
C VAL A 234 -2.39 10.66 6.01
N ALA A 235 -1.88 11.73 5.38
CA ALA A 235 -2.71 12.81 4.88
C ALA A 235 -3.73 12.31 3.84
N HIS A 236 -3.31 11.41 2.93
CA HIS A 236 -4.21 10.83 1.94
C HIS A 236 -5.24 9.88 2.57
N LEU A 237 -4.85 9.03 3.53
CA LEU A 237 -5.77 8.17 4.28
C LEU A 237 -6.80 8.99 5.07
N ALA A 238 -6.39 10.09 5.71
CA ALA A 238 -7.29 11.02 6.39
C ALA A 238 -8.29 11.66 5.42
N TYR A 239 -7.84 12.05 4.22
CA TYR A 239 -8.72 12.54 3.16
C TYR A 239 -9.76 11.48 2.76
N VAL A 240 -9.34 10.24 2.56
CA VAL A 240 -10.24 9.13 2.20
C VAL A 240 -11.23 8.85 3.33
N ALA A 241 -10.79 8.79 4.59
CA ALA A 241 -11.65 8.62 5.77
C ALA A 241 -12.72 9.70 5.83
N SER A 242 -12.35 10.97 5.62
CA SER A 242 -13.28 12.09 5.58
C SER A 242 -14.33 11.96 4.46
N LYS A 243 -13.94 11.47 3.28
CA LYS A 243 -14.86 11.25 2.15
C LYS A 243 -15.84 10.10 2.38
N GLU A 244 -15.40 9.06 3.08
CA GLU A 244 -16.24 7.90 3.44
C GLU A 244 -17.04 8.10 4.73
N GLY A 245 -16.87 9.23 5.43
CA GLY A 245 -17.54 9.50 6.71
C GLY A 245 -17.03 8.62 7.86
N ILE A 246 -15.77 8.15 7.75
CA ILE A 246 -15.10 7.29 8.72
C ILE A 246 -14.34 8.15 9.72
N THR A 247 -14.46 7.85 11.02
CA THR A 247 -13.64 8.48 12.05
C THR A 247 -12.38 7.65 12.28
N ALA A 248 -11.21 8.29 12.20
CA ALA A 248 -9.93 7.61 12.36
C ALA A 248 -8.97 8.45 13.22
N GLU A 249 -8.32 7.79 14.16
CA GLU A 249 -7.27 8.41 14.96
C GLU A 249 -6.00 8.61 14.11
N PRO A 250 -5.28 9.74 14.23
CA PRO A 250 -4.05 9.98 13.49
C PRO A 250 -2.98 8.91 13.71
N GLU A 251 -2.83 8.42 14.94
CA GLU A 251 -1.92 7.35 15.31
C GLU A 251 -2.28 6.02 14.62
N ALA A 252 -3.56 5.74 14.48
CA ALA A 252 -4.05 4.56 13.76
C ALA A 252 -3.68 4.62 12.27
N LEU A 253 -3.89 5.77 11.63
CA LEU A 253 -3.51 5.99 10.23
C LEU A 253 -2.00 5.92 10.02
N ASN A 254 -1.21 6.35 11.00
CA ASN A 254 0.24 6.24 10.98
C ASN A 254 0.69 4.76 10.97
N VAL A 255 0.09 3.90 11.80
CA VAL A 255 0.39 2.46 11.80
C VAL A 255 0.07 1.83 10.44
N ILE A 256 -1.06 2.20 9.83
CA ILE A 256 -1.42 1.72 8.48
C ILE A 256 -0.37 2.18 7.45
N ALA A 257 0.06 3.45 7.49
CA ALA A 257 1.04 4.00 6.57
C ALA A 257 2.41 3.31 6.70
N LEU A 258 2.88 3.07 7.92
CA LEU A 258 4.12 2.32 8.19
C LEU A 258 4.04 0.90 7.66
N LYS A 259 2.91 0.19 7.90
CA LYS A 259 2.70 -1.18 7.43
C LYS A 259 2.67 -1.30 5.91
N ALA A 260 2.23 -0.24 5.22
CA ALA A 260 2.15 -0.18 3.76
C ALA A 260 3.51 0.06 3.07
N ASP A 261 4.56 0.42 3.83
CA ASP A 261 5.94 0.57 3.35
C ASP A 261 6.04 1.46 2.08
N GLY A 262 5.32 2.58 2.09
CA GLY A 262 5.33 3.58 1.00
C GLY A 262 4.51 3.20 -0.24
N GLY A 263 3.69 2.14 -0.20
CA GLY A 263 2.77 1.75 -1.26
C GLY A 263 1.35 2.25 -1.00
N MET A 264 0.87 3.29 -1.69
CA MET A 264 -0.49 3.83 -1.50
C MET A 264 -1.58 2.80 -1.76
N ARG A 265 -1.39 1.90 -2.73
CA ARG A 265 -2.35 0.84 -3.02
C ARG A 265 -2.51 -0.12 -1.83
N ASP A 266 -1.38 -0.47 -1.21
CA ASP A 266 -1.35 -1.37 -0.08
C ASP A 266 -1.90 -0.66 1.17
N ALA A 267 -1.60 0.64 1.37
CA ALA A 267 -2.18 1.47 2.43
C ALA A 267 -3.71 1.52 2.36
N LEU A 268 -4.28 1.77 1.18
CA LEU A 268 -5.72 1.79 0.98
C LEU A 268 -6.37 0.41 1.16
N SER A 269 -5.68 -0.66 0.76
CA SER A 269 -6.18 -2.03 0.97
C SER A 269 -6.20 -2.41 2.45
N ILE A 270 -5.16 -2.04 3.20
CA ILE A 270 -5.10 -2.21 4.65
C ILE A 270 -6.18 -1.35 5.34
N PHE A 271 -6.37 -0.12 4.88
CA PHE A 271 -7.42 0.77 5.38
C PHE A 271 -8.81 0.13 5.23
N ASP A 272 -9.15 -0.39 4.05
CA ASP A 272 -10.43 -1.08 3.81
C ASP A 272 -10.61 -2.31 4.72
N GLN A 273 -9.54 -3.07 4.95
CA GLN A 273 -9.56 -4.22 5.86
C GLN A 273 -9.89 -3.77 7.29
N VAL A 274 -9.24 -2.72 7.77
CA VAL A 274 -9.47 -2.16 9.13
C VAL A 274 -10.88 -1.56 9.23
N VAL A 275 -11.35 -0.83 8.23
CA VAL A 275 -12.73 -0.29 8.19
C VAL A 275 -13.75 -1.40 8.31
N SER A 276 -13.55 -2.50 7.56
CA SER A 276 -14.45 -3.66 7.60
C SER A 276 -14.47 -4.33 8.98
N PHE A 277 -13.35 -4.34 9.70
CA PHE A 277 -13.24 -4.90 11.04
C PHE A 277 -13.88 -3.99 12.11
N THR A 278 -13.71 -2.67 11.98
CA THR A 278 -14.11 -1.70 13.02
C THR A 278 -15.51 -1.12 12.81
N GLY A 279 -16.15 -1.38 11.68
CA GLY A 279 -17.45 -0.80 11.34
C GLY A 279 -17.43 0.72 11.16
N GLY A 280 -16.27 1.32 10.84
CA GLY A 280 -16.15 2.75 10.50
C GLY A 280 -15.61 3.66 11.61
N HIS A 281 -15.17 3.09 12.75
CA HIS A 281 -14.49 3.84 13.80
C HIS A 281 -13.10 3.25 14.06
N ILE A 282 -12.08 3.86 13.47
CA ILE A 282 -10.71 3.35 13.49
C ILE A 282 -9.95 3.93 14.68
N THR A 283 -9.64 3.10 15.67
CA THR A 283 -8.79 3.45 16.80
C THR A 283 -7.41 2.80 16.66
N TYR A 284 -6.40 3.34 17.34
CA TYR A 284 -5.06 2.75 17.38
C TYR A 284 -5.10 1.28 17.81
N GLN A 285 -5.84 0.96 18.88
CA GLN A 285 -5.94 -0.39 19.41
C GLN A 285 -6.56 -1.37 18.38
N SER A 286 -7.62 -0.96 17.69
CA SER A 286 -8.27 -1.81 16.69
C SER A 286 -7.37 -2.11 15.49
N VAL A 287 -6.51 -1.16 15.10
CA VAL A 287 -5.52 -1.35 14.02
C VAL A 287 -4.44 -2.35 14.44
N ILE A 288 -3.90 -2.19 15.64
CA ILE A 288 -2.89 -3.10 16.20
C ILE A 288 -3.42 -4.55 16.24
N GLU A 289 -4.65 -4.74 16.73
CA GLU A 289 -5.28 -6.05 16.79
C GLU A 289 -5.54 -6.65 15.40
N ASN A 290 -6.12 -5.86 14.48
CA ASN A 290 -6.46 -6.34 13.15
C ASN A 290 -5.24 -6.69 12.29
N LEU A 291 -4.20 -5.84 12.34
CA LEU A 291 -2.99 -6.02 11.53
C LEU A 291 -1.95 -6.94 12.19
N ASN A 292 -2.27 -7.47 13.36
CA ASN A 292 -1.33 -8.27 14.17
C ASN A 292 0.04 -7.59 14.26
N VAL A 293 0.03 -6.28 14.60
CA VAL A 293 1.24 -5.49 14.84
C VAL A 293 1.50 -5.47 16.32
N LEU A 294 2.73 -5.72 16.72
CA LEU A 294 3.08 -5.66 18.14
C LEU A 294 3.12 -4.19 18.59
N ASP A 295 2.37 -3.89 19.65
CA ASP A 295 2.29 -2.55 20.22
C ASP A 295 3.68 -2.07 20.70
N TYR A 296 4.02 -0.81 20.45
CA TYR A 296 5.22 -0.16 20.96
C TYR A 296 5.38 -0.29 22.50
N GLU A 297 4.28 -0.41 23.23
CA GLU A 297 4.26 -0.62 24.67
C GLU A 297 5.11 -1.82 25.12
N TYR A 298 5.09 -2.92 24.35
CA TYR A 298 5.89 -4.10 24.66
C TYR A 298 7.39 -3.81 24.58
N TYR A 299 7.81 -3.06 23.56
CA TYR A 299 9.22 -2.73 23.36
C TYR A 299 9.70 -1.70 24.39
N PHE A 300 8.87 -0.72 24.75
CA PHE A 300 9.18 0.25 25.81
C PHE A 300 9.37 -0.45 27.16
N LYS A 301 8.45 -1.32 27.56
CA LYS A 301 8.54 -2.10 28.80
C LYS A 301 9.74 -3.04 28.80
N LEU A 302 9.99 -3.71 27.67
CA LEU A 302 11.10 -4.62 27.52
C LEU A 302 12.44 -3.90 27.69
N THR A 303 12.58 -2.72 27.10
CA THR A 303 13.77 -1.89 27.24
C THR A 303 13.96 -1.42 28.69
N ASP A 304 12.91 -1.02 29.39
CA ASP A 304 13.00 -0.69 30.81
C ASP A 304 13.43 -1.92 31.64
N HIS A 305 12.93 -3.12 31.38
CA HIS A 305 13.39 -4.37 32.01
C HIS A 305 14.85 -4.66 31.74
N PHE A 306 15.35 -4.40 30.54
CA PHE A 306 16.76 -4.58 30.20
C PHE A 306 17.65 -3.59 30.96
N LEU A 307 17.25 -2.33 31.07
CA LEU A 307 17.99 -1.31 31.82
C LEU A 307 18.06 -1.62 33.32
N GLU A 308 17.04 -2.31 33.84
CA GLU A 308 16.96 -2.75 35.23
C GLU A 308 17.51 -4.18 35.45
N ASN A 309 18.06 -4.82 34.43
CA ASN A 309 18.56 -6.19 34.43
C ASN A 309 17.52 -7.25 34.92
N LYS A 310 16.23 -7.02 34.62
CA LYS A 310 15.11 -7.91 34.99
C LYS A 310 14.91 -8.98 33.92
N VAL A 311 15.79 -9.97 33.87
CA VAL A 311 15.76 -11.07 32.89
C VAL A 311 14.44 -11.83 32.91
N SER A 312 13.94 -12.17 34.12
CA SER A 312 12.71 -12.97 34.30
C SER A 312 11.49 -12.23 33.69
N ASP A 313 11.37 -10.92 33.93
CA ASP A 313 10.25 -10.12 33.44
C ASP A 313 10.30 -9.98 31.90
N ALA A 314 11.51 -9.86 31.33
CA ALA A 314 11.70 -9.85 29.88
C ALA A 314 11.28 -11.18 29.22
N LEU A 315 11.59 -12.33 29.84
CA LEU A 315 11.19 -13.65 29.34
C LEU A 315 9.67 -13.88 29.48
N LEU A 316 9.05 -13.42 30.59
CA LEU A 316 7.60 -13.49 30.77
C LEU A 316 6.89 -12.65 29.71
N LEU A 317 7.38 -11.45 29.42
CA LEU A 317 6.83 -10.59 28.39
C LEU A 317 6.94 -11.21 27.00
N LEU A 318 8.09 -11.86 26.68
CA LEU A 318 8.22 -12.64 25.44
C LEU A 318 7.17 -13.76 25.37
N ASN A 319 6.98 -14.50 26.46
CA ASN A 319 5.99 -15.56 26.51
C ASN A 319 4.56 -15.05 26.26
N ASP A 320 4.20 -13.90 26.80
CA ASP A 320 2.90 -13.25 26.54
C ASP A 320 2.73 -12.89 25.07
N VAL A 321 3.78 -12.35 24.45
CA VAL A 321 3.79 -12.01 23.01
C VAL A 321 3.59 -13.26 22.17
N LEU A 322 4.33 -14.35 22.45
CA LEU A 322 4.21 -15.61 21.71
C LEU A 322 2.83 -16.26 21.90
N ASN A 323 2.25 -16.19 23.12
CA ASN A 323 0.91 -16.71 23.41
C ASN A 323 -0.19 -15.94 22.67
N LYS A 324 0.02 -14.68 22.34
CA LYS A 324 -0.86 -13.87 21.48
C LYS A 324 -0.73 -14.20 19.99
N GLY A 325 0.14 -15.14 19.63
CA GLY A 325 0.31 -15.62 18.25
C GLY A 325 1.33 -14.83 17.42
N PHE A 326 2.11 -13.95 18.02
CA PHE A 326 3.19 -13.25 17.31
C PHE A 326 4.37 -14.17 17.02
N ASP A 327 4.99 -13.98 15.85
CA ASP A 327 6.20 -14.71 15.47
C ASP A 327 7.46 -14.10 16.12
N GLY A 328 8.36 -14.95 16.61
CA GLY A 328 9.59 -14.50 17.26
C GLY A 328 10.55 -13.73 16.34
N SER A 329 10.54 -13.98 15.02
CA SER A 329 11.35 -13.20 14.06
C SER A 329 10.83 -11.76 13.97
N HIS A 330 9.52 -11.58 13.81
CA HIS A 330 8.91 -10.25 13.81
C HIS A 330 9.14 -9.50 15.12
N PHE A 331 9.10 -10.21 16.25
CA PHE A 331 9.40 -9.62 17.56
C PHE A 331 10.85 -9.10 17.65
N ILE A 332 11.84 -9.89 17.23
CA ILE A 332 13.26 -9.48 17.25
C ILE A 332 13.53 -8.36 16.26
N THR A 333 12.99 -8.42 15.05
CA THR A 333 13.13 -7.35 14.05
C THR A 333 12.51 -6.04 14.54
N GLY A 334 11.34 -6.11 15.19
CA GLY A 334 10.70 -4.96 15.83
C GLY A 334 11.52 -4.40 16.99
N LEU A 335 12.11 -5.26 17.82
CA LEU A 335 13.00 -4.85 18.92
C LEU A 335 14.27 -4.16 18.39
N SER A 336 14.87 -4.68 17.33
CA SER A 336 16.01 -4.06 16.66
C SER A 336 15.66 -2.66 16.13
N SER A 337 14.49 -2.53 15.50
CA SER A 337 13.97 -1.24 15.02
C SER A 337 13.71 -0.27 16.19
N HIS A 338 13.18 -0.76 17.29
CA HIS A 338 12.97 0.05 18.51
C HIS A 338 14.28 0.61 19.08
N PHE A 339 15.33 -0.19 19.15
CA PHE A 339 16.65 0.30 19.59
C PHE A 339 17.26 1.32 18.61
N ARG A 340 17.07 1.13 17.32
CA ARG A 340 17.45 2.12 16.31
C ARG A 340 16.70 3.43 16.51
N ASP A 341 15.41 3.37 16.78
CA ASP A 341 14.58 4.55 17.00
C ASP A 341 14.93 5.28 18.30
N LEU A 342 15.30 4.56 19.35
CA LEU A 342 15.88 5.14 20.57
C LEU A 342 17.22 5.85 20.26
N LEU A 343 18.08 5.24 19.44
CA LEU A 343 19.36 5.85 19.04
C LEU A 343 19.14 7.14 18.25
N VAL A 344 18.25 7.12 17.27
CA VAL A 344 17.88 8.29 16.45
C VAL A 344 17.26 9.41 17.30
N SER A 345 16.54 9.04 18.36
CA SER A 345 15.87 10.00 19.25
C SER A 345 16.80 10.71 20.23
N LYS A 346 18.08 10.31 20.29
CA LYS A 346 19.08 10.95 21.17
C LYS A 346 19.55 12.31 20.66
N ASP A 347 19.62 12.49 19.35
CA ASP A 347 20.09 13.71 18.73
C ASP A 347 18.92 14.44 18.03
N PRO A 348 18.68 15.72 18.37
CA PRO A 348 17.66 16.53 17.69
C PRO A 348 17.80 16.59 16.17
N ALA A 349 19.04 16.51 15.65
CA ALA A 349 19.31 16.54 14.21
C ALA A 349 18.80 15.28 13.48
N THR A 350 18.70 14.15 14.18
CA THR A 350 18.23 12.88 13.61
C THR A 350 16.75 12.59 13.86
N LEU A 351 16.06 13.40 14.67
CA LEU A 351 14.63 13.28 14.92
C LEU A 351 13.72 13.20 13.67
N PRO A 352 14.03 13.92 12.56
CA PRO A 352 13.27 13.77 11.32
C PRO A 352 13.30 12.36 10.71
N LEU A 353 14.27 11.52 11.11
CA LEU A 353 14.37 10.12 10.67
C LEU A 353 13.41 9.17 11.44
N LEU A 354 12.72 9.70 12.45
CA LEU A 354 11.77 8.95 13.27
C LEU A 354 10.36 9.08 12.69
N GLU A 355 9.89 8.03 12.05
CA GLU A 355 8.62 7.96 11.34
C GLU A 355 7.46 7.51 12.24
N VAL A 356 7.27 8.16 13.41
CA VAL A 356 6.22 7.82 14.37
C VAL A 356 5.37 9.04 14.73
N GLY A 357 4.15 8.81 15.23
CA GLY A 357 3.25 9.87 15.71
C GLY A 357 3.84 10.70 16.85
N ALA A 358 3.31 11.90 17.05
CA ALA A 358 3.85 12.89 17.99
C ALA A 358 3.91 12.37 19.44
N SER A 359 2.88 11.65 19.90
CA SER A 359 2.79 11.08 21.25
C SER A 359 3.88 10.00 21.47
N ILE A 360 4.09 9.13 20.50
CA ILE A 360 5.10 8.07 20.55
C ILE A 360 6.51 8.68 20.44
N ARG A 361 6.71 9.71 19.64
CA ARG A 361 7.99 10.44 19.52
C ARG A 361 8.46 10.99 20.85
N GLN A 362 7.56 11.59 21.63
CA GLN A 362 7.91 12.11 22.95
C GLN A 362 8.36 11.01 23.92
N ARG A 363 7.73 9.84 23.85
CA ARG A 363 8.12 8.66 24.65
C ARG A 363 9.49 8.15 24.25
N TYR A 364 9.78 8.05 22.95
CA TYR A 364 11.12 7.69 22.47
C TYR A 364 12.19 8.64 23.00
N GLN A 365 11.96 9.94 22.94
CA GLN A 365 12.90 10.94 23.48
C GLN A 365 13.14 10.74 24.97
N THR A 366 12.08 10.48 25.75
CA THR A 366 12.20 10.28 27.20
C THR A 366 12.99 9.01 27.54
N GLN A 367 12.70 7.87 26.89
CA GLN A 367 13.40 6.62 27.14
C GLN A 367 14.83 6.65 26.56
N ALA A 368 15.06 7.30 25.43
CA ALA A 368 16.37 7.44 24.83
C ALA A 368 17.38 8.09 25.79
N GLN A 369 16.96 9.06 26.61
CA GLN A 369 17.85 9.70 27.60
C GLN A 369 18.34 8.71 28.66
N LYS A 370 17.53 7.70 29.01
CA LYS A 370 17.89 6.66 29.97
C LYS A 370 18.82 5.60 29.41
N CYS A 371 18.86 5.42 28.07
CA CYS A 371 19.62 4.35 27.41
C CYS A 371 21.06 4.80 27.11
N PRO A 372 22.11 4.18 27.63
CA PRO A 372 23.49 4.46 27.25
C PRO A 372 23.77 4.12 25.76
N LEU A 373 24.57 4.88 25.05
CA LEU A 373 24.94 4.58 23.65
C LEU A 373 25.57 3.19 23.47
N PRO A 374 26.54 2.78 24.33
CA PRO A 374 27.11 1.43 24.23
C PRO A 374 26.08 0.32 24.37
N PHE A 375 25.07 0.50 25.23
CA PHE A 375 23.95 -0.42 25.38
C PHE A 375 23.20 -0.56 24.05
N LEU A 376 22.78 0.54 23.44
CA LEU A 376 21.99 0.53 22.19
C LEU A 376 22.76 -0.17 21.06
N TYR A 377 24.05 0.15 20.85
CA TYR A 377 24.85 -0.49 19.82
C TYR A 377 24.99 -1.98 20.02
N ARG A 378 25.23 -2.42 21.26
CA ARG A 378 25.42 -3.85 21.58
C ARG A 378 24.10 -4.60 21.48
N ALA A 379 23.00 -4.01 21.94
CA ALA A 379 21.66 -4.58 21.85
C ALA A 379 21.23 -4.75 20.39
N MET A 380 21.41 -3.73 19.53
CA MET A 380 21.14 -3.81 18.10
C MET A 380 21.96 -4.92 17.43
N LYS A 381 23.25 -5.05 17.77
CA LYS A 381 24.09 -6.12 17.22
C LYS A 381 23.55 -7.50 17.60
N LEU A 382 23.21 -7.72 18.87
CA LEU A 382 22.67 -9.01 19.34
C LEU A 382 21.33 -9.34 18.64
N CYS A 383 20.45 -8.35 18.47
CA CYS A 383 19.17 -8.55 17.74
C CYS A 383 19.42 -8.88 16.27
N ASN A 384 20.36 -8.20 15.61
CA ASN A 384 20.72 -8.49 14.22
C ASN A 384 21.33 -9.91 14.05
N ASP A 385 22.20 -10.30 14.96
CA ASP A 385 22.80 -11.63 14.95
C ASP A 385 21.73 -12.72 15.17
N CYS A 386 20.72 -12.45 16.01
CA CYS A 386 19.58 -13.32 16.21
C CYS A 386 18.75 -13.45 14.92
N ASP A 387 18.42 -12.34 14.26
CA ASP A 387 17.62 -12.34 13.03
C ASP A 387 18.31 -13.11 11.89
N LEU A 388 19.60 -12.89 11.69
CA LEU A 388 20.40 -13.60 10.69
C LEU A 388 20.41 -15.12 10.94
N ASN A 389 20.48 -15.56 12.20
CA ASN A 389 20.54 -16.96 12.58
C ASN A 389 19.16 -17.62 12.75
N TYR A 390 18.06 -16.82 12.76
CA TYR A 390 16.71 -17.29 13.08
C TYR A 390 16.24 -18.41 12.17
N ARG A 391 16.51 -18.31 10.86
CA ARG A 391 16.10 -19.32 9.86
C ARG A 391 16.90 -20.62 10.01
N ALA A 392 18.17 -20.54 10.36
CA ALA A 392 19.07 -21.69 10.51
C ALA A 392 18.87 -22.43 11.83
N SER A 393 18.34 -21.76 12.85
CA SER A 393 18.15 -22.32 14.19
C SER A 393 17.05 -23.37 14.21
N LYS A 394 17.36 -24.55 14.81
CA LYS A 394 16.38 -25.62 15.08
C LYS A 394 15.41 -25.24 16.21
N ASN A 395 15.88 -24.50 17.22
CA ASN A 395 15.07 -24.04 18.34
C ASN A 395 15.00 -22.50 18.32
N LYS A 396 14.05 -22.01 17.56
CA LYS A 396 13.84 -20.57 17.36
C LYS A 396 13.52 -19.84 18.66
N ARG A 397 12.69 -20.45 19.52
CA ARG A 397 12.31 -19.87 20.79
C ARG A 397 13.53 -19.68 21.70
N LEU A 398 14.33 -20.71 21.86
CA LEU A 398 15.55 -20.65 22.69
C LEU A 398 16.54 -19.58 22.16
N LEU A 399 16.66 -19.44 20.84
CA LEU A 399 17.52 -18.41 20.24
C LEU A 399 17.08 -17.00 20.65
N VAL A 400 15.77 -16.72 20.60
CA VAL A 400 15.22 -15.44 21.04
C VAL A 400 15.42 -15.24 22.54
N GLU A 401 15.10 -16.23 23.36
CA GLU A 401 15.28 -16.17 24.82
C GLU A 401 16.74 -15.88 25.20
N LEU A 402 17.71 -16.56 24.57
CA LEU A 402 19.14 -16.31 24.78
C LEU A 402 19.54 -14.88 24.40
N THR A 403 19.01 -14.36 23.30
CA THR A 403 19.28 -13.00 22.87
C THR A 403 18.77 -11.99 23.91
N LEU A 404 17.53 -12.16 24.42
CA LEU A 404 16.98 -11.27 25.46
C LEU A 404 17.81 -11.33 26.75
N ILE A 405 18.26 -12.52 27.15
CA ILE A 405 19.15 -12.68 28.33
C ILE A 405 20.45 -11.90 28.11
N GLN A 406 21.09 -12.05 26.94
CA GLN A 406 22.32 -11.35 26.62
C GLN A 406 22.15 -9.82 26.58
N VAL A 407 21.02 -9.34 26.03
CA VAL A 407 20.71 -7.91 26.03
C VAL A 407 20.52 -7.38 27.45
N ALA A 408 19.81 -8.10 28.31
CA ALA A 408 19.63 -7.70 29.72
C ALA A 408 20.96 -7.68 30.50
N GLN A 409 21.88 -8.58 30.19
CA GLN A 409 23.19 -8.64 30.87
C GLN A 409 24.16 -7.54 30.46
N ILE A 410 23.92 -6.79 29.36
CA ILE A 410 24.79 -5.67 28.95
C ILE A 410 24.91 -4.63 30.08
N THR A 411 23.82 -4.36 30.81
CA THR A 411 23.80 -3.40 31.92
C THR A 411 24.53 -3.91 33.14
N ALA A 412 24.42 -5.21 33.46
CA ALA A 412 25.12 -5.84 34.58
C ALA A 412 26.66 -5.80 34.41
N GLU A 413 27.16 -6.05 33.17
CA GLU A 413 28.61 -5.97 32.89
C GLU A 413 29.17 -4.55 33.06
N VAL A 414 28.37 -3.50 32.76
CA VAL A 414 28.79 -2.13 32.93
C VAL A 414 28.87 -1.75 34.42
N ASP A 415 27.94 -2.21 35.23
CA ASP A 415 27.93 -1.99 36.67
C ASP A 415 29.09 -2.73 37.38
N ASP A 416 29.43 -3.95 36.97
CA ASP A 416 30.58 -4.70 37.51
C ASP A 416 31.91 -4.04 37.18
N VAL A 417 32.08 -3.50 35.97
CA VAL A 417 33.28 -2.72 35.59
C VAL A 417 33.35 -1.42 36.34
N ALA A 418 32.24 -0.72 36.53
CA ALA A 418 32.17 0.53 37.31
C ALA A 418 32.49 0.29 38.81
N ASN A 419 32.15 -0.88 39.35
CA ASN A 419 32.40 -1.30 40.71
C ASN A 419 33.76 -2.02 40.92
N GLY A 420 34.61 -2.07 39.89
CA GLY A 420 35.97 -2.63 39.98
C GLY A 420 36.03 -4.16 40.05
N ARG A 421 34.95 -4.87 39.65
CA ARG A 421 34.93 -6.30 39.52
C ARG A 421 35.26 -6.71 38.09
N SER A 422 36.29 -7.57 37.92
CA SER A 422 36.59 -8.11 36.60
C SER A 422 35.43 -8.97 36.10
N PRO A 423 35.02 -8.85 34.83
CA PRO A 423 34.01 -9.72 34.24
C PRO A 423 34.50 -11.19 34.34
N LYS A 424 33.65 -12.08 34.83
CA LYS A 424 33.94 -13.53 34.87
C LYS A 424 33.73 -14.15 33.52
#